data_39da43362230d8b07e9ced1d318de3d1
#
_entry.id   39da43362230d8b07e9ced1d318de3d1
#
_cell.length_a   1.000
_cell.length_b   1.000
_cell.length_c   1.000
_cell.angle_alpha   90.00
_cell.angle_beta   90.00
_cell.angle_gamma   90.00
#
_symmetry.space_group_name_H-M   'P 1'
#
loop_
_entity.id
_entity.type
_entity.pdbx_description
1 polymer ?
#
loop_
_entity_poly.entity_id
_entity_poly.type
_entity_poly.pdbx_seq_one_letter_code
_entity_poly.pdbx_strand_id
1 'polypeptide(L)'
;MRVLLVSDLHYDLHKLDWVLGQCDGIDVLVIAGDLLDIASAVPLDAQIAVVLEYLARCARQTTTVVCSGNHDLDHRTAAGEKASGWLGEARADGVVVDGDSVTVDEWTITACAWWEGPETLAALESGLRAAAQPRPARWLWVWHGPPDGPLSWTGSRHYGDPELPRLLDALHPDVVLCGHIHQAPFVPGGGWAERRGDTWLFNGGHQVGPVPSNVFIDLTAGTASWWSFEDTGEISLAGAVAQ
;
A
#
# COMPACT_ATOMS: atom_id res chain seq x y z
N MET A 1 6.53 -3.45 -16.32
CA MET A 1 5.51 -3.72 -15.28
C MET A 1 4.73 -2.45 -14.96
N ARG A 2 3.40 -2.51 -15.06
CA ARG A 2 2.47 -1.40 -14.79
C ARG A 2 1.76 -1.67 -13.46
N VAL A 3 1.89 -0.77 -12.52
CA VAL A 3 1.34 -0.90 -11.17
C VAL A 3 0.28 0.17 -10.95
N LEU A 4 -0.89 -0.20 -10.45
CA LEU A 4 -1.88 0.73 -9.94
C LEU A 4 -1.85 0.68 -8.40
N LEU A 5 -1.56 1.81 -7.77
CA LEU A 5 -1.66 2.00 -6.33
C LEU A 5 -2.96 2.71 -5.98
N VAL A 6 -3.73 2.12 -5.09
CA VAL A 6 -4.83 2.73 -4.33
C VAL A 6 -4.65 2.43 -2.85
N SER A 7 -5.25 3.23 -1.99
CA SER A 7 -5.27 3.04 -0.53
C SER A 7 -6.53 3.64 0.07
N ASP A 8 -6.76 3.40 1.34
CA ASP A 8 -7.77 4.11 2.14
C ASP A 8 -9.17 4.06 1.48
N LEU A 9 -9.58 2.85 1.06
CA LEU A 9 -10.85 2.65 0.39
C LEU A 9 -12.04 2.74 1.37
N HIS A 10 -11.82 2.47 2.66
CA HIS A 10 -12.77 2.64 3.76
C HIS A 10 -14.17 2.10 3.43
N TYR A 11 -14.23 0.86 2.94
CA TYR A 11 -15.46 0.15 2.60
C TYR A 11 -16.38 0.92 1.63
N ASP A 12 -15.83 1.77 0.78
CA ASP A 12 -16.60 2.44 -0.27
C ASP A 12 -16.76 1.51 -1.48
N LEU A 13 -17.96 0.96 -1.64
CA LEU A 13 -18.25 -0.02 -2.70
C LEU A 13 -18.09 0.58 -4.10
N HIS A 14 -18.33 1.87 -4.31
CA HIS A 14 -18.11 2.50 -5.60
C HIS A 14 -16.62 2.57 -5.95
N LYS A 15 -15.76 2.83 -4.95
CA LYS A 15 -14.30 2.78 -5.14
C LYS A 15 -13.85 1.35 -5.43
N LEU A 16 -14.36 0.35 -4.71
CA LEU A 16 -14.06 -1.06 -4.95
C LEU A 16 -14.52 -1.49 -6.36
N ASP A 17 -15.71 -1.07 -6.81
CA ASP A 17 -16.18 -1.31 -8.18
C ASP A 17 -15.25 -0.67 -9.23
N TRP A 18 -14.82 0.57 -8.98
CA TRP A 18 -13.87 1.24 -9.86
C TRP A 18 -12.53 0.49 -9.93
N VAL A 19 -11.97 0.12 -8.78
CA VAL A 19 -10.70 -0.65 -8.70
C VAL A 19 -10.80 -1.95 -9.48
N LEU A 20 -11.88 -2.71 -9.30
CA LEU A 20 -12.13 -3.94 -10.03
C LEU A 20 -12.17 -3.70 -11.54
N GLY A 21 -12.75 -2.58 -11.98
CA GLY A 21 -12.79 -2.19 -13.39
C GLY A 21 -11.44 -1.81 -14.00
N GLN A 22 -10.40 -1.56 -13.18
CA GLN A 22 -9.06 -1.25 -13.66
C GLN A 22 -8.17 -2.49 -13.85
N CYS A 23 -8.55 -3.63 -13.29
CA CYS A 23 -7.70 -4.84 -13.26
C CYS A 23 -7.29 -5.35 -14.63
N ASP A 24 -8.13 -5.18 -15.67
CA ASP A 24 -7.83 -5.58 -17.05
C ASP A 24 -6.94 -4.56 -17.79
N GLY A 25 -6.07 -3.91 -17.20
CA GLY A 25 -5.21 -2.91 -17.89
C GLY A 25 -3.85 -2.76 -17.24
N ILE A 26 -3.64 -3.48 -16.14
CA ILE A 26 -2.45 -3.38 -15.29
C ILE A 26 -1.84 -4.75 -15.04
N ASP A 27 -0.57 -4.77 -14.70
CA ASP A 27 0.14 -6.01 -14.38
C ASP A 27 0.04 -6.34 -12.88
N VAL A 28 -0.05 -5.29 -12.03
CA VAL A 28 -0.17 -5.41 -10.57
C VAL A 28 -1.14 -4.36 -10.02
N LEU A 29 -2.12 -4.82 -9.25
CA LEU A 29 -2.93 -3.98 -8.36
C LEU A 29 -2.32 -3.98 -6.98
N VAL A 30 -2.09 -2.80 -6.41
CA VAL A 30 -1.67 -2.62 -5.01
C VAL A 30 -2.75 -1.86 -4.26
N ILE A 31 -3.21 -2.44 -3.14
CA ILE A 31 -4.07 -1.76 -2.17
C ILE A 31 -3.27 -1.58 -0.88
N ALA A 32 -2.82 -0.37 -0.63
CA ALA A 32 -1.94 -0.07 0.49
C ALA A 32 -2.70 0.25 1.79
N GLY A 33 -3.56 -0.68 2.24
CA GLY A 33 -4.24 -0.66 3.52
C GLY A 33 -5.53 0.15 3.58
N ASP A 34 -6.19 0.06 4.74
CA ASP A 34 -7.45 0.69 5.09
C ASP A 34 -8.58 0.37 4.10
N LEU A 35 -8.82 -0.95 3.94
CA LEU A 35 -9.93 -1.47 3.14
C LEU A 35 -11.26 -1.36 3.90
N LEU A 36 -11.22 -1.54 5.23
CA LEU A 36 -12.39 -1.50 6.10
C LEU A 36 -12.63 -0.09 6.66
N ASP A 37 -13.85 0.16 7.11
CA ASP A 37 -14.24 1.40 7.79
C ASP A 37 -14.77 1.11 9.20
N ILE A 38 -13.94 1.39 10.21
CA ILE A 38 -14.32 1.23 11.63
C ILE A 38 -15.40 2.21 12.09
N ALA A 39 -15.68 3.27 11.32
CA ALA A 39 -16.73 4.25 11.60
C ALA A 39 -18.05 3.94 10.88
N SER A 40 -18.07 2.92 10.02
CA SER A 40 -19.26 2.51 9.27
C SER A 40 -20.36 1.95 10.17
N ALA A 41 -21.61 2.14 9.76
CA ALA A 41 -22.75 1.45 10.37
C ALA A 41 -22.84 -0.04 9.99
N VAL A 42 -22.09 -0.47 8.97
CA VAL A 42 -22.02 -1.89 8.55
C VAL A 42 -21.04 -2.62 9.48
N PRO A 43 -21.42 -3.75 10.09
CA PRO A 43 -20.53 -4.53 10.95
C PRO A 43 -19.27 -5.00 10.21
N LEU A 44 -18.14 -5.08 10.92
CA LEU A 44 -16.84 -5.43 10.32
C LEU A 44 -16.85 -6.80 9.63
N ASP A 45 -17.52 -7.80 10.19
CA ASP A 45 -17.65 -9.14 9.60
C ASP A 45 -18.38 -9.11 8.24
N ALA A 46 -19.40 -8.27 8.11
CA ALA A 46 -20.07 -8.05 6.83
C ALA A 46 -19.20 -7.30 5.82
N GLN A 47 -18.42 -6.30 6.28
CA GLN A 47 -17.46 -5.61 5.43
C GLN A 47 -16.40 -6.58 4.93
N ILE A 48 -15.81 -7.38 5.82
CA ILE A 48 -14.80 -8.39 5.50
C ILE A 48 -15.29 -9.34 4.41
N ALA A 49 -16.50 -9.91 4.57
CA ALA A 49 -17.05 -10.83 3.59
C ALA A 49 -17.18 -10.20 2.19
N VAL A 50 -17.59 -8.94 2.11
CA VAL A 50 -17.71 -8.22 0.84
C VAL A 50 -16.33 -7.89 0.26
N VAL A 51 -15.40 -7.38 1.08
CA VAL A 51 -14.06 -7.03 0.60
C VAL A 51 -13.31 -8.26 0.11
N LEU A 52 -13.39 -9.40 0.80
CA LEU A 52 -12.79 -10.66 0.34
C LEU A 52 -13.28 -11.06 -1.05
N GLU A 53 -14.58 -10.93 -1.34
CA GLU A 53 -15.11 -11.21 -2.68
C GLU A 53 -14.55 -10.24 -3.75
N TYR A 54 -14.40 -8.94 -3.42
CA TYR A 54 -13.74 -8.00 -4.36
C TYR A 54 -12.28 -8.38 -4.62
N LEU A 55 -11.53 -8.71 -3.56
CA LEU A 55 -10.12 -9.13 -3.68
C LEU A 55 -9.99 -10.40 -4.54
N ALA A 56 -10.84 -11.39 -4.31
CA ALA A 56 -10.90 -12.62 -5.12
C ALA A 56 -11.19 -12.31 -6.60
N ARG A 57 -12.09 -11.36 -6.88
CA ARG A 57 -12.41 -10.95 -8.25
C ARG A 57 -11.25 -10.22 -8.91
N CYS A 58 -10.53 -9.36 -8.19
CA CYS A 58 -9.33 -8.69 -8.69
C CYS A 58 -8.22 -9.71 -8.98
N ALA A 59 -7.95 -10.63 -8.06
CA ALA A 59 -6.89 -11.64 -8.21
C ALA A 59 -7.10 -12.59 -9.39
N ARG A 60 -8.35 -12.78 -9.83
CA ARG A 60 -8.64 -13.53 -11.08
C ARG A 60 -8.23 -12.79 -12.35
N GLN A 61 -7.96 -11.50 -12.30
CA GLN A 61 -7.68 -10.65 -13.45
C GLN A 61 -6.23 -10.15 -13.49
N THR A 62 -5.66 -9.85 -12.32
CA THR A 62 -4.30 -9.30 -12.21
C THR A 62 -3.63 -9.73 -10.91
N THR A 63 -2.30 -9.67 -10.85
CA THR A 63 -1.58 -9.86 -9.58
C THR A 63 -2.06 -8.80 -8.58
N THR A 64 -2.69 -9.24 -7.48
CA THR A 64 -3.25 -8.36 -6.46
C THR A 64 -2.44 -8.48 -5.18
N VAL A 65 -1.90 -7.36 -4.71
CA VAL A 65 -1.07 -7.26 -3.49
C VAL A 65 -1.73 -6.29 -2.52
N VAL A 66 -1.94 -6.72 -1.29
CA VAL A 66 -2.65 -5.95 -0.27
C VAL A 66 -1.89 -5.99 1.04
N CYS A 67 -1.63 -4.85 1.66
CA CYS A 67 -1.22 -4.82 3.06
C CYS A 67 -2.38 -4.35 3.94
N SER A 68 -2.34 -4.68 5.22
CA SER A 68 -3.28 -4.10 6.20
C SER A 68 -2.91 -2.65 6.54
N GLY A 69 -3.95 -1.85 6.84
CA GLY A 69 -3.83 -0.56 7.50
C GLY A 69 -4.40 -0.60 8.91
N ASN A 70 -4.46 0.54 9.58
CA ASN A 70 -4.93 0.63 10.96
C ASN A 70 -6.46 0.42 11.12
N HIS A 71 -7.24 0.52 10.05
CA HIS A 71 -8.66 0.20 10.05
C HIS A 71 -8.94 -1.29 9.80
N ASP A 72 -7.95 -2.08 9.39
CA ASP A 72 -8.12 -3.49 9.01
C ASP A 72 -7.91 -4.48 10.15
N LEU A 73 -7.79 -4.00 11.39
CA LEU A 73 -7.41 -4.80 12.57
C LEU A 73 -8.63 -5.43 13.24
N ASP A 74 -8.78 -6.75 13.12
CA ASP A 74 -9.95 -7.50 13.58
C ASP A 74 -9.69 -8.35 14.83
N HIS A 75 -8.44 -8.57 15.23
CA HIS A 75 -8.10 -9.39 16.39
C HIS A 75 -6.93 -8.82 17.21
N ARG A 76 -6.54 -9.54 18.27
CA ARG A 76 -5.37 -9.23 19.10
C ARG A 76 -4.41 -10.40 19.16
N THR A 77 -3.12 -10.07 19.15
CA THR A 77 -2.03 -11.03 19.38
C THR A 77 -1.97 -11.48 20.85
N ALA A 78 -1.06 -12.41 21.15
CA ALA A 78 -0.84 -12.86 22.52
C ALA A 78 -0.35 -11.75 23.47
N ALA A 79 0.38 -10.74 22.95
CA ALA A 79 0.78 -9.54 23.69
C ALA A 79 -0.33 -8.50 23.82
N GLY A 80 -1.50 -8.73 23.20
CA GLY A 80 -2.64 -7.83 23.22
C GLY A 80 -2.60 -6.72 22.16
N GLU A 81 -1.61 -6.72 21.28
CA GLU A 81 -1.50 -5.80 20.14
C GLU A 81 -2.57 -6.12 19.09
N LYS A 82 -3.11 -5.10 18.45
CA LYS A 82 -4.07 -5.33 17.36
C LYS A 82 -3.35 -5.82 16.10
N ALA A 83 -3.99 -6.69 15.35
CA ALA A 83 -3.50 -7.23 14.09
C ALA A 83 -4.64 -7.56 13.12
N SER A 84 -4.32 -7.68 11.85
CA SER A 84 -5.26 -8.10 10.81
C SER A 84 -5.14 -9.62 10.61
N GLY A 85 -6.18 -10.37 10.94
CA GLY A 85 -6.27 -11.82 10.72
C GLY A 85 -7.05 -12.17 9.48
N TRP A 86 -8.16 -11.47 9.25
CA TRP A 86 -9.08 -11.73 8.16
C TRP A 86 -8.44 -11.65 6.77
N LEU A 87 -7.48 -10.73 6.60
CA LEU A 87 -6.82 -10.52 5.31
C LEU A 87 -6.08 -11.79 4.83
N GLY A 88 -5.61 -12.61 5.79
CA GLY A 88 -4.99 -13.90 5.50
C GLY A 88 -5.90 -14.89 4.76
N GLU A 89 -7.22 -14.76 4.84
CA GLU A 89 -8.17 -15.60 4.12
C GLU A 89 -8.09 -15.39 2.60
N ALA A 90 -7.77 -14.18 2.15
CA ALA A 90 -7.65 -13.84 0.74
C ALA A 90 -6.52 -14.61 0.01
N ARG A 91 -5.57 -15.24 0.76
CA ARG A 91 -4.54 -16.13 0.17
C ARG A 91 -5.14 -17.29 -0.60
N ALA A 92 -6.28 -17.79 -0.17
CA ALA A 92 -6.96 -18.90 -0.84
C ALA A 92 -7.39 -18.57 -2.27
N ASP A 93 -7.58 -17.28 -2.57
CA ASP A 93 -7.96 -16.75 -3.87
C ASP A 93 -6.76 -16.20 -4.66
N GLY A 94 -5.54 -16.39 -4.16
CA GLY A 94 -4.31 -15.97 -4.84
C GLY A 94 -3.90 -14.52 -4.60
N VAL A 95 -4.51 -13.84 -3.63
CA VAL A 95 -4.09 -12.50 -3.21
C VAL A 95 -2.81 -12.59 -2.38
N VAL A 96 -1.85 -11.74 -2.69
CA VAL A 96 -0.62 -11.57 -1.90
C VAL A 96 -0.93 -10.60 -0.75
N VAL A 97 -0.79 -11.04 0.48
CA VAL A 97 -1.20 -10.28 1.67
C VAL A 97 -0.07 -10.19 2.69
N ASP A 98 -0.31 -9.54 3.79
CA ASP A 98 0.62 -9.30 4.90
C ASP A 98 1.63 -10.43 5.12
N GLY A 99 2.91 -10.09 5.02
CA GLY A 99 4.03 -11.01 5.17
C GLY A 99 4.39 -11.83 3.93
N ASP A 100 3.55 -11.81 2.90
CA ASP A 100 3.82 -12.53 1.65
C ASP A 100 4.66 -11.68 0.68
N SER A 101 5.29 -12.37 -0.27
CA SER A 101 5.97 -11.73 -1.41
C SER A 101 5.64 -12.46 -2.70
N VAL A 102 5.59 -11.72 -3.80
CA VAL A 102 5.44 -12.24 -5.16
C VAL A 102 6.48 -11.63 -6.07
N THR A 103 6.93 -12.38 -7.07
CA THR A 103 7.83 -11.87 -8.10
C THR A 103 7.07 -11.72 -9.41
N VAL A 104 7.10 -10.53 -9.97
CA VAL A 104 6.57 -10.18 -11.29
C VAL A 104 7.70 -9.54 -12.09
N ASP A 105 8.08 -10.13 -13.20
CA ASP A 105 9.31 -9.79 -13.94
C ASP A 105 10.54 -9.82 -13.02
N GLU A 106 11.33 -8.74 -12.96
CA GLU A 106 12.49 -8.61 -12.07
C GLU A 106 12.15 -8.03 -10.68
N TRP A 107 10.89 -7.72 -10.42
CA TRP A 107 10.45 -7.08 -9.18
C TRP A 107 9.90 -8.09 -8.19
N THR A 108 10.46 -8.10 -6.99
CA THR A 108 9.83 -8.75 -5.83
C THR A 108 8.97 -7.71 -5.11
N ILE A 109 7.71 -8.03 -4.90
CA ILE A 109 6.75 -7.16 -4.22
C ILE A 109 6.41 -7.81 -2.88
N THR A 110 6.64 -7.11 -1.77
CA THR A 110 6.38 -7.60 -0.41
C THR A 110 5.26 -6.78 0.23
N ALA A 111 4.21 -7.44 0.69
CA ALA A 111 3.15 -6.83 1.48
C ALA A 111 3.58 -6.79 2.96
N CYS A 112 3.61 -5.59 3.53
CA CYS A 112 4.08 -5.32 4.89
C CYS A 112 2.88 -5.09 5.80
N ALA A 113 2.68 -5.94 6.81
CA ALA A 113 1.58 -5.82 7.76
C ALA A 113 1.65 -4.49 8.53
N TRP A 114 0.50 -3.93 8.86
CA TRP A 114 0.43 -2.86 9.87
C TRP A 114 0.95 -3.38 11.22
N TRP A 115 1.71 -2.56 11.91
CA TRP A 115 2.23 -2.87 13.24
C TRP A 115 1.68 -1.92 14.30
N GLU A 116 1.38 -2.43 15.49
CA GLU A 116 0.80 -1.67 16.61
C GLU A 116 1.72 -1.61 17.83
N GLY A 117 2.70 -2.51 17.88
CA GLY A 117 3.60 -2.59 19.02
C GLY A 117 4.80 -3.50 18.76
N PRO A 118 5.58 -3.80 19.82
CA PRO A 118 6.86 -4.51 19.69
C PRO A 118 6.74 -5.92 19.07
N GLU A 119 5.65 -6.66 19.35
CA GLU A 119 5.47 -8.02 18.84
C GLU A 119 5.21 -8.01 17.32
N THR A 120 4.24 -7.19 16.89
CA THR A 120 3.88 -7.05 15.49
C THR A 120 5.00 -6.43 14.66
N LEU A 121 5.73 -5.43 15.21
CA LEU A 121 6.91 -4.86 14.59
C LEU A 121 8.03 -5.90 14.42
N ALA A 122 8.33 -6.69 15.46
CA ALA A 122 9.37 -7.71 15.38
C ALA A 122 9.03 -8.80 14.34
N ALA A 123 7.77 -9.20 14.24
CA ALA A 123 7.30 -10.13 13.22
C ALA A 123 7.50 -9.58 11.81
N LEU A 124 7.09 -8.31 11.58
CA LEU A 124 7.28 -7.61 10.32
C LEU A 124 8.76 -7.51 9.93
N GLU A 125 9.63 -7.07 10.85
CA GLU A 125 11.07 -7.00 10.59
C GLU A 125 11.69 -8.36 10.27
N SER A 126 11.29 -9.40 10.99
CA SER A 126 11.76 -10.76 10.73
C SER A 126 11.39 -11.22 9.33
N GLY A 127 10.16 -10.96 8.89
CA GLY A 127 9.67 -11.24 7.54
C GLY A 127 10.49 -10.52 6.47
N LEU A 128 10.69 -9.22 6.64
CA LEU A 128 11.48 -8.40 5.70
C LEU A 128 12.94 -8.86 5.61
N ARG A 129 13.57 -9.18 6.75
CA ARG A 129 14.94 -9.72 6.74
C ARG A 129 15.04 -11.09 6.07
N ALA A 130 14.02 -11.93 6.20
CA ALA A 130 13.96 -13.19 5.48
C ALA A 130 13.77 -12.97 3.97
N ALA A 131 12.88 -12.06 3.56
CA ALA A 131 12.66 -11.67 2.16
C ALA A 131 13.90 -11.02 1.52
N ALA A 132 14.80 -10.44 2.32
CA ALA A 132 16.08 -9.91 1.87
C ALA A 132 17.16 -10.96 1.58
N GLN A 133 16.85 -12.28 1.71
CA GLN A 133 17.85 -13.36 1.56
C GLN A 133 17.34 -14.49 0.63
N PRO A 134 17.81 -14.55 -0.63
CA PRO A 134 18.72 -13.60 -1.28
C PRO A 134 18.04 -12.25 -1.54
N ARG A 135 18.83 -11.17 -1.52
CA ARG A 135 18.30 -9.84 -1.84
C ARG A 135 17.65 -9.84 -3.22
N PRO A 136 16.41 -9.34 -3.33
CA PRO A 136 15.75 -9.15 -4.63
C PRO A 136 16.57 -8.24 -5.56
N ALA A 137 16.52 -8.49 -6.86
CA ALA A 137 17.17 -7.63 -7.86
C ALA A 137 16.53 -6.24 -7.89
N ARG A 138 15.21 -6.21 -7.78
CA ARG A 138 14.37 -5.03 -7.58
C ARG A 138 13.35 -5.33 -6.50
N TRP A 139 13.15 -4.40 -5.57
CA TRP A 139 12.29 -4.65 -4.40
C TRP A 139 11.28 -3.53 -4.19
N LEU A 140 10.01 -3.88 -4.19
CA LEU A 140 8.89 -3.00 -3.93
C LEU A 140 8.20 -3.42 -2.62
N TRP A 141 8.00 -2.48 -1.70
CA TRP A 141 7.22 -2.71 -0.49
C TRP A 141 5.85 -2.05 -0.61
N VAL A 142 4.82 -2.75 -0.12
CA VAL A 142 3.50 -2.18 0.13
C VAL A 142 3.41 -1.96 1.63
N TRP A 143 3.40 -0.69 2.06
CA TRP A 143 3.53 -0.27 3.45
C TRP A 143 2.53 0.85 3.75
N HIS A 144 1.56 0.66 4.64
CA HIS A 144 0.46 1.59 4.78
C HIS A 144 0.88 3.00 5.22
N GLY A 145 1.66 3.16 6.31
CA GLY A 145 2.05 4.46 6.85
C GLY A 145 3.32 5.04 6.20
N PRO A 146 3.29 6.19 5.52
CA PRO A 146 4.51 6.82 4.97
C PRO A 146 5.41 7.33 6.09
N PRO A 147 6.72 7.55 5.86
CA PRO A 147 7.59 8.17 6.84
C PRO A 147 7.31 9.67 6.97
N ASP A 148 7.81 10.34 8.03
CA ASP A 148 7.72 11.79 8.15
C ASP A 148 8.34 12.49 6.92
N GLY A 149 7.58 13.42 6.33
CA GLY A 149 7.95 14.14 5.13
C GLY A 149 6.72 14.64 4.37
N PRO A 150 6.86 15.00 3.08
CA PRO A 150 5.73 15.46 2.27
C PRO A 150 4.55 14.48 2.24
N LEU A 151 4.83 13.16 2.25
CA LEU A 151 3.79 12.11 2.17
C LEU A 151 3.00 11.93 3.47
N SER A 152 3.49 12.45 4.60
CA SER A 152 2.83 12.37 5.91
C SER A 152 2.27 13.71 6.39
N TRP A 153 2.40 14.77 5.58
CA TRP A 153 1.98 16.11 5.96
C TRP A 153 0.47 16.29 5.83
N THR A 154 -0.18 16.75 6.91
CA THR A 154 -1.64 16.97 6.96
C THR A 154 -2.05 18.44 6.76
N GLY A 155 -1.10 19.32 6.45
CA GLY A 155 -1.31 20.76 6.45
C GLY A 155 -1.02 21.44 7.80
N SER A 156 -0.82 20.65 8.86
CA SER A 156 -0.55 21.17 10.21
C SER A 156 0.56 20.42 10.94
N ARG A 157 0.68 19.12 10.75
CA ARG A 157 1.71 18.27 11.36
C ARG A 157 1.95 17.00 10.53
N HIS A 158 3.06 16.32 10.78
CA HIS A 158 3.36 15.00 10.24
C HIS A 158 2.76 13.90 11.13
N TYR A 159 2.37 12.79 10.49
CA TYR A 159 1.94 11.56 11.14
C TYR A 159 2.63 10.36 10.47
N GLY A 160 3.93 10.50 10.27
CA GLY A 160 4.72 9.45 9.63
C GLY A 160 4.98 8.26 10.53
N ASP A 161 5.21 7.13 9.89
CA ASP A 161 5.68 5.92 10.55
C ASP A 161 7.12 6.11 11.05
N PRO A 162 7.40 5.97 12.35
CA PRO A 162 8.73 6.23 12.92
C PRO A 162 9.75 5.12 12.60
N GLU A 163 9.30 3.91 12.27
CA GLU A 163 10.18 2.76 12.03
C GLU A 163 10.57 2.59 10.56
N LEU A 164 9.71 3.05 9.65
CA LEU A 164 9.98 2.93 8.22
C LEU A 164 11.32 3.55 7.80
N PRO A 165 11.73 4.76 8.24
CA PRO A 165 13.04 5.32 7.89
C PRO A 165 14.22 4.40 8.22
N ARG A 166 14.20 3.80 9.41
CA ARG A 166 15.25 2.88 9.86
C ARG A 166 15.31 1.61 8.99
N LEU A 167 14.16 1.11 8.57
CA LEU A 167 14.07 -0.08 7.72
C LEU A 167 14.48 0.23 6.28
N LEU A 168 14.15 1.42 5.76
CA LEU A 168 14.64 1.91 4.46
C LEU A 168 16.17 1.94 4.44
N ASP A 169 16.80 2.51 5.47
CA ASP A 169 18.26 2.60 5.59
C ASP A 169 18.94 1.24 5.76
N ALA A 170 18.24 0.24 6.32
CA ALA A 170 18.79 -1.09 6.56
C ALA A 170 18.62 -2.04 5.38
N LEU A 171 17.54 -1.91 4.61
CA LEU A 171 17.13 -2.92 3.63
C LEU A 171 17.06 -2.39 2.20
N HIS A 172 17.04 -1.06 2.02
CA HIS A 172 17.11 -0.36 0.74
C HIS A 172 16.14 -0.88 -0.35
N PRO A 173 14.81 -0.87 -0.13
CA PRO A 173 13.87 -1.15 -1.21
C PRO A 173 13.99 -0.08 -2.31
N ASP A 174 13.67 -0.44 -3.55
CA ASP A 174 13.67 0.52 -4.67
C ASP A 174 12.42 1.41 -4.67
N VAL A 175 11.28 0.83 -4.26
CA VAL A 175 9.98 1.53 -4.24
C VAL A 175 9.20 1.15 -2.98
N VAL A 176 8.49 2.12 -2.38
CA VAL A 176 7.53 1.90 -1.29
C VAL A 176 6.21 2.57 -1.65
N LEU A 177 5.13 1.81 -1.55
CA LEU A 177 3.77 2.25 -1.85
C LEU A 177 2.98 2.37 -0.54
N CYS A 178 2.48 3.60 -0.27
CA CYS A 178 1.83 3.96 0.98
C CYS A 178 0.40 4.47 0.79
N GLY A 179 -0.30 4.66 1.92
CA GLY A 179 -1.58 5.31 2.10
C GLY A 179 -1.62 6.11 3.39
N HIS A 180 -2.63 5.90 4.22
CA HIS A 180 -2.80 6.39 5.60
C HIS A 180 -3.00 7.91 5.73
N ILE A 181 -2.20 8.73 5.09
CA ILE A 181 -2.28 10.17 5.22
C ILE A 181 -3.09 10.75 4.06
N HIS A 182 -4.38 10.82 4.28
CA HIS A 182 -5.39 11.20 3.28
C HIS A 182 -5.11 12.53 2.61
N GLN A 183 -4.64 13.51 3.40
CA GLN A 183 -4.52 14.90 2.98
C GLN A 183 -3.23 15.22 2.23
N ALA A 184 -2.19 14.39 2.39
CA ALA A 184 -0.84 14.72 1.95
C ALA A 184 -0.75 15.20 0.48
N PRO A 185 -1.39 14.56 -0.51
CA PRO A 185 -1.35 15.03 -1.89
C PRO A 185 -2.10 16.33 -2.17
N PHE A 186 -3.01 16.74 -1.26
CA PHE A 186 -3.98 17.83 -1.49
C PHE A 186 -3.66 19.12 -0.76
N VAL A 187 -2.68 19.13 0.15
CA VAL A 187 -2.37 20.29 0.97
C VAL A 187 -1.04 20.92 0.60
N PRO A 188 -0.90 22.27 0.70
CA PRO A 188 0.37 22.93 0.47
C PRO A 188 1.48 22.37 1.38
N GLY A 189 2.61 22.03 0.80
CA GLY A 189 3.74 21.42 1.51
C GLY A 189 3.69 19.91 1.66
N GLY A 190 2.56 19.29 1.28
CA GLY A 190 2.45 17.84 1.13
C GLY A 190 2.76 17.38 -0.30
N GLY A 191 2.61 16.08 -0.54
CA GLY A 191 2.89 15.49 -1.85
C GLY A 191 2.39 14.07 -1.97
N TRP A 192 2.39 13.56 -3.19
CA TRP A 192 2.02 12.18 -3.53
C TRP A 192 3.25 11.30 -3.85
N ALA A 193 4.41 11.92 -4.07
CA ALA A 193 5.67 11.24 -4.35
C ALA A 193 6.84 11.93 -3.62
N GLU A 194 7.77 11.13 -3.14
CA GLU A 194 9.01 11.57 -2.49
C GLU A 194 10.14 10.62 -2.88
N ARG A 195 11.37 11.14 -2.98
CA ARG A 195 12.56 10.32 -3.15
C ARG A 195 13.46 10.45 -1.92
N ARG A 196 13.80 9.33 -1.29
CA ARG A 196 14.76 9.24 -0.17
C ARG A 196 15.94 8.36 -0.57
N GLY A 197 17.10 8.98 -0.75
CA GLY A 197 18.24 8.26 -1.31
C GLY A 197 17.89 7.68 -2.67
N ASP A 198 17.95 6.35 -2.78
CA ASP A 198 17.60 5.63 -4.01
C ASP A 198 16.17 5.08 -4.01
N THR A 199 15.43 5.21 -2.91
CA THR A 199 14.05 4.72 -2.77
C THR A 199 13.04 5.77 -3.23
N TRP A 200 12.12 5.40 -4.10
CA TRP A 200 10.91 6.16 -4.40
C TRP A 200 9.76 5.75 -3.46
N LEU A 201 9.07 6.74 -2.89
CA LEU A 201 7.89 6.53 -2.03
C LEU A 201 6.70 7.24 -2.65
N PHE A 202 5.52 6.62 -2.53
CA PHE A 202 4.27 7.15 -3.08
C PHE A 202 3.15 7.03 -2.05
N ASN A 203 2.25 8.04 -2.03
CA ASN A 203 1.01 8.02 -1.27
C ASN A 203 -0.10 8.60 -2.16
N GLY A 204 -1.10 7.79 -2.51
CA GLY A 204 -2.22 8.21 -3.35
C GLY A 204 -3.13 9.23 -2.68
N GLY A 205 -3.14 9.26 -1.34
CA GLY A 205 -4.11 10.03 -0.55
C GLY A 205 -5.51 9.45 -0.63
N HIS A 206 -6.48 10.18 -0.08
CA HIS A 206 -7.88 9.80 -0.10
C HIS A 206 -8.76 10.98 -0.50
N GLN A 207 -9.67 10.77 -1.43
CA GLN A 207 -10.67 11.75 -1.85
C GLN A 207 -12.09 11.20 -1.70
N VAL A 208 -13.06 12.11 -1.56
CA VAL A 208 -14.48 11.77 -1.57
C VAL A 208 -14.93 11.50 -3.01
N GLY A 209 -15.85 10.55 -3.19
CA GLY A 209 -16.43 10.23 -4.49
C GLY A 209 -16.15 8.80 -4.93
N PRO A 210 -16.73 8.37 -6.07
CA PRO A 210 -16.76 6.96 -6.48
C PRO A 210 -15.42 6.48 -7.08
N VAL A 211 -14.51 7.39 -7.39
CA VAL A 211 -13.17 7.06 -7.92
C VAL A 211 -12.14 7.42 -6.86
N PRO A 212 -11.30 6.48 -6.41
CA PRO A 212 -10.23 6.79 -5.48
C PRO A 212 -9.15 7.64 -6.16
N SER A 213 -8.50 8.54 -5.40
CA SER A 213 -7.20 9.06 -5.83
C SER A 213 -6.24 7.90 -5.98
N ASN A 214 -5.37 7.94 -6.98
CA ASN A 214 -4.56 6.80 -7.32
C ASN A 214 -3.20 7.21 -7.92
N VAL A 215 -2.24 6.29 -7.87
CA VAL A 215 -0.97 6.44 -8.56
C VAL A 215 -0.81 5.31 -9.56
N PHE A 216 -0.58 5.65 -10.81
CA PHE A 216 -0.20 4.71 -11.85
C PHE A 216 1.31 4.79 -12.08
N ILE A 217 2.00 3.66 -11.97
CA ILE A 217 3.45 3.58 -12.09
C ILE A 217 3.80 2.64 -13.22
N ASP A 218 4.50 3.13 -14.24
CA ASP A 218 5.12 2.31 -15.27
C ASP A 218 6.62 2.15 -14.97
N LEU A 219 6.96 1.04 -14.34
CA LEU A 219 8.35 0.74 -13.93
C LEU A 219 9.25 0.43 -15.15
N THR A 220 8.66 0.04 -16.29
CA THR A 220 9.40 -0.18 -17.53
C THR A 220 9.72 1.15 -18.23
N ALA A 221 8.74 2.05 -18.29
CA ALA A 221 8.93 3.40 -18.84
C ALA A 221 9.67 4.32 -17.85
N GLY A 222 9.73 3.99 -16.57
CA GLY A 222 10.34 4.82 -15.54
C GLY A 222 9.53 6.09 -15.28
N THR A 223 8.20 5.99 -15.23
CA THR A 223 7.29 7.11 -14.98
C THR A 223 6.27 6.77 -13.90
N ALA A 224 5.79 7.79 -13.19
CA ALA A 224 4.65 7.69 -12.30
C ALA A 224 3.73 8.87 -12.50
N SER A 225 2.42 8.62 -12.47
CA SER A 225 1.38 9.64 -12.54
C SER A 225 0.40 9.47 -11.39
N TRP A 226 0.02 10.58 -10.78
CA TRP A 226 -1.02 10.66 -9.76
C TRP A 226 -2.26 11.33 -10.33
N TRP A 227 -3.42 10.83 -9.94
CA TRP A 227 -4.70 11.37 -10.36
C TRP A 227 -5.65 11.56 -9.19
N SER A 228 -6.34 12.70 -9.23
CA SER A 228 -7.49 13.03 -8.38
C SER A 228 -8.53 13.82 -9.17
N PHE A 229 -9.69 14.09 -8.58
CA PHE A 229 -10.68 14.97 -9.18
C PHE A 229 -10.22 16.43 -9.24
N GLU A 230 -9.31 16.85 -8.37
CA GLU A 230 -8.87 18.25 -8.25
C GLU A 230 -7.62 18.53 -9.07
N ASP A 231 -6.71 17.56 -9.17
CA ASP A 231 -5.41 17.79 -9.80
C ASP A 231 -4.79 16.46 -10.30
N THR A 232 -3.76 16.59 -11.11
CA THR A 232 -2.95 15.49 -11.63
C THR A 232 -1.46 15.83 -11.52
N GLY A 233 -0.62 14.80 -11.31
CA GLY A 233 0.81 14.96 -11.26
C GLY A 233 1.51 13.89 -12.10
N GLU A 234 2.67 14.23 -12.66
CA GLU A 234 3.53 13.26 -13.36
C GLU A 234 4.98 13.48 -13.00
N ILE A 235 5.72 12.40 -12.81
CA ILE A 235 7.16 12.43 -12.55
C ILE A 235 7.90 11.36 -13.36
N SER A 236 9.17 11.63 -13.65
CA SER A 236 10.10 10.64 -14.16
C SER A 236 10.85 10.00 -13.00
N LEU A 237 10.94 8.67 -13.01
CA LEU A 237 11.75 7.88 -12.07
C LEU A 237 13.22 7.77 -12.54
N ALA A 238 13.62 8.46 -13.61
CA ALA A 238 14.95 8.46 -14.15
C ALA A 238 15.99 8.88 -13.09
N GLY A 239 16.90 7.96 -12.78
CA GLY A 239 17.84 8.05 -11.66
C GLY A 239 17.72 6.91 -10.66
N ALA A 240 16.62 6.13 -10.68
CA ALA A 240 16.47 4.90 -9.92
C ALA A 240 16.79 3.62 -10.74
N VAL A 241 17.04 3.75 -12.05
CA VAL A 241 17.13 2.60 -12.99
C VAL A 241 18.49 2.48 -13.68
N ALA A 242 19.49 3.31 -13.33
CA ALA A 242 20.81 3.23 -13.98
C ALA A 242 21.95 3.32 -12.98
N GLN A 243 22.42 2.22 -12.47
CA GLN A 243 23.83 1.79 -12.41
C GLN A 243 23.92 0.36 -11.90
#